data_08b8c599f0eb96bb9c6f4e3612ac2e72
#
_entry.id   08b8c599f0eb96bb9c6f4e3612ac2e72
#
_cell.length_a   1.000
_cell.length_b   1.000
_cell.length_c   1.000
_cell.angle_alpha   90.00
_cell.angle_beta   90.00
_cell.angle_gamma   90.00
#
_symmetry.space_group_name_H-M   'P 1'
#
loop_
_entity.id
_entity.type
_entity.pdbx_description
1 polymer ?
#
loop_
_entity_poly.entity_id
_entity_poly.type
_entity_poly.pdbx_seq_one_letter_code
_entity_poly.pdbx_strand_id
1 'polypeptide(L)'
;MHNIFIGRQPIIDLNGNIHGYELLFRQSFDNYASPISCNTQATCRVLVNALNNFGSRKLLGKHYGFINIDHTFFNTPLFNAIPSDKFVLEILENTLVDDSFVSKVKSLKDQGYSFALDDMDLSEEMIERFEPLLEYLSYVKIDLFSASKEKIFEKINLFEPYNNIKLLAEKVETLEDYEYYKKLGFTYFQGYFYEKPTVFTQKKFDPSHRVLLEVIALIDANADIKELEEKLLNCPHLIMNLLKYINSVEIGVRESISSLRHAMALLGRQSLKQWILLFLYADATGPMFAEPILLSALFRAKMMSYLATCTVSSMQDEAFLTGLISLFDVMFGSPMNEVLAGVNLDESILSALIDKEGRLGDMLTLVISIEEENFFNIQEKMTKLGIDEDKLNAMATESYNWSNDFYEEHFAE
;
A
#
# COMPACT_ATOMS: atom_id res chain seq x y z
N MET A 1 -16.33 22.01 -8.63
CA MET A 1 -14.94 21.57 -8.50
C MET A 1 -14.95 20.12 -8.95
N HIS A 2 -14.15 19.73 -9.92
CA HIS A 2 -14.09 18.32 -10.30
C HIS A 2 -13.27 17.60 -9.23
N ASN A 3 -13.88 16.62 -8.61
CA ASN A 3 -13.26 15.80 -7.61
C ASN A 3 -12.30 14.83 -8.28
N ILE A 4 -11.16 14.63 -7.69
CA ILE A 4 -10.12 13.79 -8.25
C ILE A 4 -9.69 12.80 -7.20
N PHE A 5 -9.80 11.52 -7.54
CA PHE A 5 -9.34 10.40 -6.74
C PHE A 5 -7.84 10.20 -6.94
N ILE A 6 -7.10 10.07 -5.86
CA ILE A 6 -5.70 9.67 -5.88
C ILE A 6 -5.63 8.23 -5.37
N GLY A 7 -5.52 7.27 -6.29
CA GLY A 7 -5.07 5.93 -5.96
C GLY A 7 -3.54 5.93 -5.85
N ARG A 8 -2.98 5.03 -5.04
CA ARG A 8 -1.55 4.78 -5.06
C ARG A 8 -1.29 3.29 -5.03
N GLN A 9 -0.39 2.83 -5.90
CA GLN A 9 0.02 1.44 -5.96
C GLN A 9 1.50 1.32 -5.64
N PRO A 10 1.90 0.49 -4.66
CA PRO A 10 3.30 0.40 -4.26
C PRO A 10 4.14 -0.35 -5.29
N ILE A 11 5.36 0.15 -5.47
CA ILE A 11 6.43 -0.46 -6.26
C ILE A 11 7.45 -1.01 -5.28
N ILE A 12 7.68 -2.31 -5.33
CA ILE A 12 8.46 -3.08 -4.35
C ILE A 12 9.85 -3.38 -4.94
N ASP A 13 10.90 -3.25 -4.13
CA ASP A 13 12.27 -3.61 -4.51
C ASP A 13 12.59 -5.12 -4.29
N LEU A 14 13.80 -5.54 -4.63
CA LEU A 14 14.29 -6.91 -4.45
C LEU A 14 14.33 -7.39 -2.99
N ASN A 15 14.33 -6.48 -2.03
CA ASN A 15 14.36 -6.79 -0.60
C ASN A 15 12.95 -6.84 0.00
N GLY A 16 11.93 -6.52 -0.80
CA GLY A 16 10.54 -6.48 -0.36
C GLY A 16 10.14 -5.15 0.27
N ASN A 17 10.98 -4.11 0.17
CA ASN A 17 10.66 -2.79 0.68
C ASN A 17 9.97 -1.94 -0.39
N ILE A 18 9.21 -0.95 0.03
CA ILE A 18 8.61 0.01 -0.89
C ILE A 18 9.69 0.95 -1.43
N HIS A 19 9.85 0.96 -2.75
CA HIS A 19 10.70 1.90 -3.47
C HIS A 19 9.95 3.19 -3.79
N GLY A 20 8.72 3.07 -4.23
CA GLY A 20 7.87 4.17 -4.64
C GLY A 20 6.41 3.79 -4.74
N TYR A 21 5.61 4.76 -5.14
CA TYR A 21 4.19 4.58 -5.41
C TYR A 21 3.86 5.13 -6.79
N GLU A 22 3.19 4.37 -7.61
CA GLU A 22 2.48 4.94 -8.76
C GLU A 22 1.27 5.70 -8.25
N LEU A 23 1.11 6.94 -8.71
CA LEU A 23 0.00 7.81 -8.35
C LEU A 23 -1.02 7.85 -9.48
N LEU A 24 -2.18 7.28 -9.22
CA LEU A 24 -3.24 7.11 -10.17
C LEU A 24 -4.30 8.19 -9.96
N PHE A 25 -4.47 9.05 -10.95
CA PHE A 25 -5.38 10.19 -10.89
C PHE A 25 -6.60 9.94 -11.77
N ARG A 26 -7.81 10.06 -11.21
CA ARG A 26 -9.06 9.92 -11.98
C ARG A 26 -10.04 11.05 -11.71
N GLN A 27 -10.79 11.43 -12.73
CA GLN A 27 -11.76 12.53 -12.67
C GLN A 27 -13.15 12.08 -12.20
N SER A 28 -13.49 10.80 -12.32
CA SER A 28 -14.74 10.19 -11.84
C SER A 28 -14.65 8.68 -11.82
N PHE A 29 -15.55 8.03 -11.05
CA PHE A 29 -15.72 6.58 -11.06
C PHE A 29 -16.62 6.08 -12.23
N ASP A 30 -17.04 6.95 -13.15
CA ASP A 30 -17.87 6.56 -14.26
C ASP A 30 -17.09 5.67 -15.24
N ASN A 31 -17.50 4.41 -15.29
CA ASN A 31 -16.89 3.32 -16.05
C ASN A 31 -17.29 3.35 -17.53
N TYR A 32 -17.33 4.52 -18.17
CA TYR A 32 -17.37 4.55 -19.61
C TYR A 32 -15.95 4.64 -20.14
N ALA A 33 -15.56 3.58 -20.85
CA ALA A 33 -14.40 3.52 -21.71
C ALA A 33 -14.52 4.59 -22.82
N SER A 34 -14.45 5.85 -22.43
CA SER A 34 -13.88 6.83 -23.32
C SER A 34 -12.40 6.48 -23.42
N PRO A 35 -11.83 6.38 -24.64
CA PRO A 35 -10.39 6.31 -24.76
C PRO A 35 -9.87 7.47 -23.94
N ILE A 36 -9.05 7.18 -22.95
CA ILE A 36 -8.50 8.13 -22.01
C ILE A 36 -7.70 9.13 -22.83
N SER A 37 -8.36 10.18 -23.31
CA SER A 37 -7.64 11.41 -23.50
C SER A 37 -7.31 11.84 -22.08
N CYS A 38 -6.14 11.36 -21.61
CA CYS A 38 -5.57 11.77 -20.36
C CYS A 38 -5.65 13.28 -20.35
N ASN A 39 -6.58 13.85 -19.58
CA ASN A 39 -6.67 15.28 -19.45
C ASN A 39 -5.56 15.67 -18.47
N THR A 40 -4.32 15.54 -18.96
CA THR A 40 -3.06 15.74 -18.25
C THR A 40 -3.06 17.04 -17.46
N GLN A 41 -3.75 18.06 -17.96
CA GLN A 41 -3.93 19.31 -17.22
C GLN A 41 -4.75 19.12 -15.93
N ALA A 42 -5.73 18.22 -15.95
CA ALA A 42 -6.52 17.93 -14.74
C ALA A 42 -5.69 17.12 -13.74
N THR A 43 -5.01 16.08 -14.20
CA THR A 43 -4.06 15.27 -13.39
C THR A 43 -3.01 16.15 -12.74
N CYS A 44 -2.42 17.08 -13.51
CA CYS A 44 -1.40 18.00 -12.99
C CYS A 44 -1.93 18.99 -11.97
N ARG A 45 -3.12 19.53 -12.19
CA ARG A 45 -3.75 20.43 -11.20
C ARG A 45 -3.99 19.72 -9.90
N VAL A 46 -4.31 18.45 -9.95
CA VAL A 46 -4.53 17.64 -8.75
C VAL A 46 -3.25 17.33 -8.04
N LEU A 47 -2.23 16.87 -8.76
CA LEU A 47 -0.92 16.62 -8.19
C LEU A 47 -0.37 17.90 -7.54
N VAL A 48 -0.41 19.03 -8.25
CA VAL A 48 0.04 20.31 -7.71
C VAL A 48 -0.80 20.74 -6.52
N ASN A 49 -2.12 20.54 -6.56
CA ASN A 49 -2.98 20.82 -5.41
C ASN A 49 -2.69 19.86 -4.24
N ALA A 50 -2.46 18.59 -4.51
CA ALA A 50 -2.08 17.63 -3.47
C ALA A 50 -0.72 17.99 -2.86
N LEU A 51 0.27 18.34 -3.69
CA LEU A 51 1.58 18.81 -3.23
C LEU A 51 1.50 20.12 -2.44
N ASN A 52 0.66 21.06 -2.88
CA ASN A 52 0.48 22.34 -2.18
C ASN A 52 -0.30 22.20 -0.86
N ASN A 53 -1.28 21.31 -0.82
CA ASN A 53 -2.13 21.14 0.36
C ASN A 53 -1.51 20.20 1.41
N PHE A 54 -0.80 19.17 0.97
CA PHE A 54 -0.30 18.10 1.84
C PHE A 54 1.22 18.00 1.87
N GLY A 55 1.92 18.47 0.81
CA GLY A 55 3.35 18.26 0.61
C GLY A 55 3.69 16.84 0.12
N SER A 56 4.81 16.71 -0.57
CA SER A 56 5.28 15.41 -1.10
C SER A 56 5.54 14.39 0.02
N ARG A 57 6.03 14.84 1.17
CA ARG A 57 6.33 13.96 2.31
C ARG A 57 5.08 13.25 2.86
N LYS A 58 3.96 13.95 3.00
CA LYS A 58 2.71 13.33 3.47
C LYS A 58 2.14 12.34 2.47
N LEU A 59 2.23 12.63 1.17
CA LEU A 59 1.70 11.77 0.12
C LEU A 59 2.55 10.51 -0.09
N LEU A 60 3.87 10.64 -0.03
CA LEU A 60 4.84 9.62 -0.45
C LEU A 60 5.70 9.08 0.71
N GLY A 61 5.70 9.74 1.87
CA GLY A 61 6.68 9.46 2.92
C GLY A 61 8.11 9.69 2.42
N LYS A 62 8.99 8.73 2.68
CA LYS A 62 10.38 8.71 2.19
C LYS A 62 10.53 8.27 0.72
N HIS A 63 9.48 7.70 0.10
CA HIS A 63 9.49 7.00 -1.18
C HIS A 63 9.36 7.93 -2.40
N TYR A 64 9.57 7.39 -3.59
CA TYR A 64 9.35 8.08 -4.86
C TYR A 64 7.89 8.05 -5.28
N GLY A 65 7.45 9.07 -6.03
CA GLY A 65 6.16 9.08 -6.72
C GLY A 65 6.35 8.87 -8.21
N PHE A 66 5.66 7.92 -8.80
CA PHE A 66 5.60 7.69 -10.23
C PHE A 66 4.33 8.34 -10.76
N ILE A 67 4.43 9.14 -11.81
CA ILE A 67 3.31 9.91 -12.34
C ILE A 67 3.28 9.87 -13.85
N ASN A 68 2.13 9.54 -14.40
CA ASN A 68 1.87 9.53 -15.83
C ASN A 68 1.90 10.95 -16.42
N ILE A 69 2.67 11.13 -17.46
CA ILE A 69 2.80 12.38 -18.20
C ILE A 69 2.52 12.16 -19.68
N ASP A 70 1.90 13.16 -20.31
CA ASP A 70 1.78 13.21 -21.76
C ASP A 70 2.61 14.36 -22.35
N HIS A 71 2.72 14.36 -23.67
CA HIS A 71 3.43 15.38 -24.45
C HIS A 71 3.01 16.82 -24.12
N THR A 72 1.73 17.06 -23.79
CA THR A 72 1.22 18.41 -23.53
C THR A 72 1.64 18.93 -22.15
N PHE A 73 1.93 18.02 -21.23
CA PHE A 73 2.31 18.34 -19.86
C PHE A 73 3.61 19.13 -19.75
N PHE A 74 4.61 18.78 -20.54
CA PHE A 74 5.91 19.47 -20.55
C PHE A 74 5.83 20.97 -20.87
N ASN A 75 4.73 21.41 -21.50
CA ASN A 75 4.52 22.79 -21.87
C ASN A 75 3.69 23.58 -20.85
N THR A 76 3.29 22.96 -19.75
CA THR A 76 2.51 23.62 -18.71
C THR A 76 3.41 24.26 -17.66
N PRO A 77 3.05 25.44 -17.11
CA PRO A 77 3.78 26.03 -15.98
C PRO A 77 3.79 25.13 -14.73
N LEU A 78 2.84 24.20 -14.64
CA LEU A 78 2.68 23.27 -13.51
C LEU A 78 3.82 22.26 -13.45
N PHE A 79 4.47 21.96 -14.58
CA PHE A 79 5.61 21.06 -14.65
C PHE A 79 6.73 21.49 -13.68
N ASN A 80 7.03 22.79 -13.62
CA ASN A 80 8.09 23.34 -12.76
C ASN A 80 7.79 23.21 -11.25
N ALA A 81 6.57 22.86 -10.87
CA ALA A 81 6.20 22.64 -9.46
C ALA A 81 6.45 21.19 -9.01
N ILE A 82 6.86 20.29 -9.92
CA ILE A 82 7.15 18.89 -9.58
C ILE A 82 8.61 18.77 -9.14
N PRO A 83 8.87 18.35 -7.88
CA PRO A 83 10.24 18.13 -7.41
C PRO A 83 10.91 16.97 -8.16
N SER A 84 12.01 17.25 -8.87
CA SER A 84 12.72 16.26 -9.69
C SER A 84 13.40 15.15 -8.88
N ASP A 85 13.67 15.41 -7.60
CA ASP A 85 14.29 14.46 -6.65
C ASP A 85 13.27 13.49 -6.00
N LYS A 86 11.98 13.73 -6.20
CA LYS A 86 10.91 12.93 -5.57
C LYS A 86 10.01 12.22 -6.58
N PHE A 87 10.02 12.66 -7.83
CA PHE A 87 9.11 12.10 -8.83
C PHE A 87 9.84 11.49 -10.02
N VAL A 88 9.31 10.34 -10.46
CA VAL A 88 9.63 9.69 -11.72
C VAL A 88 8.50 9.97 -12.68
N LEU A 89 8.83 10.44 -13.87
CA LEU A 89 7.89 10.83 -14.91
C LEU A 89 7.67 9.65 -15.87
N GLU A 90 6.45 9.11 -15.93
CA GLU A 90 6.11 7.96 -16.75
C GLU A 90 5.64 8.40 -18.14
N ILE A 91 6.39 7.99 -19.16
CA ILE A 91 6.07 8.23 -20.56
C ILE A 91 5.12 7.13 -21.01
N LEU A 92 3.92 7.51 -21.42
CA LEU A 92 2.87 6.57 -21.82
C LEU A 92 3.24 5.85 -23.14
N GLU A 93 2.77 4.63 -23.29
CA GLU A 93 2.97 3.75 -24.46
C GLU A 93 2.49 4.34 -25.80
N ASN A 94 1.52 5.26 -25.76
CA ASN A 94 0.97 5.91 -26.95
C ASN A 94 1.65 7.25 -27.29
N THR A 95 2.71 7.62 -26.59
CA THR A 95 3.43 8.87 -26.81
C THR A 95 4.10 8.88 -28.18
N LEU A 96 3.92 9.98 -28.92
CA LEU A 96 4.64 10.23 -30.17
C LEU A 96 6.09 10.65 -29.83
N VAL A 97 7.05 9.84 -30.26
CA VAL A 97 8.48 10.09 -30.08
C VAL A 97 9.04 10.75 -31.35
N ASP A 98 9.21 12.05 -31.33
CA ASP A 98 9.89 12.82 -32.37
C ASP A 98 11.18 13.46 -31.82
N ASP A 99 11.99 14.06 -32.69
CA ASP A 99 13.25 14.70 -32.32
C ASP A 99 13.08 15.81 -31.26
N SER A 100 11.95 16.51 -31.28
CA SER A 100 11.59 17.55 -30.34
C SER A 100 11.36 16.96 -28.95
N PHE A 101 10.60 15.86 -28.89
CA PHE A 101 10.33 15.14 -27.63
C PHE A 101 11.60 14.55 -27.03
N VAL A 102 12.43 13.88 -27.85
CA VAL A 102 13.73 13.33 -27.41
C VAL A 102 14.63 14.44 -26.85
N SER A 103 14.76 15.58 -27.56
CA SER A 103 15.54 16.72 -27.09
C SER A 103 15.02 17.29 -25.77
N LYS A 104 13.71 17.31 -25.58
CA LYS A 104 13.07 17.77 -24.34
C LYS A 104 13.36 16.82 -23.19
N VAL A 105 13.18 15.49 -23.37
CA VAL A 105 13.46 14.48 -22.36
C VAL A 105 14.95 14.57 -21.93
N LYS A 106 15.86 14.67 -22.89
CA LYS A 106 17.29 14.86 -22.61
C LYS A 106 17.55 16.11 -21.76
N SER A 107 17.01 17.25 -22.13
CA SER A 107 17.18 18.50 -21.39
C SER A 107 16.65 18.39 -19.95
N LEU A 108 15.54 17.69 -19.75
CA LEU A 108 14.97 17.47 -18.41
C LEU A 108 15.75 16.46 -17.60
N LYS A 109 16.32 15.43 -18.23
CA LYS A 109 17.25 14.50 -17.60
C LYS A 109 18.48 15.23 -17.05
N ASP A 110 19.04 16.17 -17.84
CA ASP A 110 20.16 17.01 -17.43
C ASP A 110 19.80 17.94 -16.25
N GLN A 111 18.53 18.27 -16.06
CA GLN A 111 18.01 19.01 -14.92
C GLN A 111 17.69 18.14 -13.71
N GLY A 112 17.95 16.83 -13.77
CA GLY A 112 17.79 15.90 -12.65
C GLY A 112 16.44 15.14 -12.62
N TYR A 113 15.59 15.28 -13.63
CA TYR A 113 14.36 14.47 -13.72
C TYR A 113 14.67 13.03 -14.07
N SER A 114 13.88 12.11 -13.51
CA SER A 114 13.91 10.67 -13.82
C SER A 114 12.72 10.30 -14.67
N PHE A 115 12.92 9.39 -15.65
CA PHE A 115 11.90 8.95 -16.56
C PHE A 115 11.71 7.44 -16.50
N ALA A 116 10.46 6.99 -16.64
CA ALA A 116 10.07 5.62 -16.86
C ALA A 116 9.33 5.50 -18.19
N LEU A 117 9.46 4.39 -18.89
CA LEU A 117 8.56 4.01 -19.99
C LEU A 117 7.49 3.10 -19.41
N ASP A 118 6.23 3.45 -19.63
CA ASP A 118 5.07 2.76 -19.09
C ASP A 118 4.50 1.70 -20.04
N ASP A 119 3.88 0.65 -19.50
CA ASP A 119 3.14 -0.41 -20.22
C ASP A 119 3.87 -0.99 -21.44
N MET A 120 5.20 -1.26 -21.32
CA MET A 120 6.00 -1.79 -22.42
C MET A 120 5.61 -3.24 -22.77
N ASP A 121 5.08 -3.45 -23.98
CA ASP A 121 4.60 -4.76 -24.45
C ASP A 121 5.67 -5.57 -25.21
N LEU A 122 6.87 -5.03 -25.38
CA LEU A 122 8.00 -5.61 -26.12
C LEU A 122 7.70 -5.94 -27.60
N SER A 123 6.70 -5.30 -28.24
CA SER A 123 6.49 -5.39 -29.69
C SER A 123 7.65 -4.71 -30.42
N GLU A 124 7.89 -5.15 -31.66
CA GLU A 124 8.94 -4.53 -32.48
C GLU A 124 8.63 -3.04 -32.74
N GLU A 125 7.37 -2.73 -33.01
CA GLU A 125 6.91 -1.38 -33.18
C GLU A 125 7.20 -0.49 -31.96
N MET A 126 6.95 -1.01 -30.76
CA MET A 126 7.16 -0.26 -29.53
C MET A 126 8.66 -0.10 -29.22
N ILE A 127 9.46 -1.17 -29.44
CA ILE A 127 10.91 -1.11 -29.29
C ILE A 127 11.51 -0.05 -30.23
N GLU A 128 11.20 -0.11 -31.53
CA GLU A 128 11.69 0.87 -32.53
C GLU A 128 11.27 2.30 -32.20
N ARG A 129 10.04 2.50 -31.74
CA ARG A 129 9.50 3.83 -31.39
C ARG A 129 10.25 4.46 -30.21
N PHE A 130 10.55 3.70 -29.18
CA PHE A 130 11.14 4.20 -27.95
C PHE A 130 12.66 4.06 -27.87
N GLU A 131 13.31 3.40 -28.84
CA GLU A 131 14.77 3.26 -28.92
C GLU A 131 15.52 4.59 -28.72
N PRO A 132 15.10 5.74 -29.34
CA PRO A 132 15.79 7.02 -29.15
C PRO A 132 15.75 7.58 -27.73
N LEU A 133 14.86 7.06 -26.88
CA LEU A 133 14.70 7.50 -25.49
C LEU A 133 15.44 6.61 -24.48
N LEU A 134 15.80 5.37 -24.82
CA LEU A 134 16.30 4.37 -23.88
C LEU A 134 17.51 4.87 -23.09
N GLU A 135 18.42 5.65 -23.68
CA GLU A 135 19.58 6.19 -22.98
C GLU A 135 19.22 7.20 -21.87
N TYR A 136 18.03 7.81 -21.93
CA TYR A 136 17.57 8.83 -20.96
C TYR A 136 16.66 8.24 -19.89
N LEU A 137 16.17 6.99 -20.07
CA LEU A 137 15.27 6.34 -19.12
C LEU A 137 16.02 5.85 -17.88
N SER A 138 15.32 5.86 -16.75
CA SER A 138 15.77 5.25 -15.51
C SER A 138 15.03 3.94 -15.22
N TYR A 139 13.83 3.79 -15.77
CA TYR A 139 12.98 2.61 -15.60
C TYR A 139 12.31 2.23 -16.91
N VAL A 140 12.09 0.93 -17.11
CA VAL A 140 11.17 0.38 -18.11
C VAL A 140 10.21 -0.55 -17.38
N LYS A 141 8.90 -0.23 -17.46
CA LYS A 141 7.81 -0.99 -16.87
C LYS A 141 7.28 -1.94 -17.94
N ILE A 142 7.24 -3.22 -17.62
CA ILE A 142 6.79 -4.27 -18.54
C ILE A 142 5.51 -4.88 -17.98
N ASP A 143 4.42 -4.71 -18.72
CA ASP A 143 3.12 -5.30 -18.40
C ASP A 143 3.14 -6.80 -18.69
N LEU A 144 3.04 -7.61 -17.64
CA LEU A 144 3.09 -9.07 -17.72
C LEU A 144 1.84 -9.70 -18.38
N PHE A 145 0.73 -8.95 -18.52
CA PHE A 145 -0.45 -9.43 -19.24
C PHE A 145 -0.36 -9.15 -20.74
N SER A 146 0.26 -8.07 -21.16
CA SER A 146 0.41 -7.70 -22.56
C SER A 146 1.61 -8.41 -23.23
N ALA A 147 2.65 -8.74 -22.46
CA ALA A 147 3.83 -9.46 -22.94
C ALA A 147 3.86 -10.89 -22.40
N SER A 148 3.88 -11.90 -23.30
CA SER A 148 4.00 -13.30 -22.85
C SER A 148 5.35 -13.59 -22.19
N LYS A 149 5.41 -14.61 -21.31
CA LYS A 149 6.66 -15.02 -20.64
C LYS A 149 7.78 -15.34 -21.62
N GLU A 150 7.45 -15.99 -22.73
CA GLU A 150 8.39 -16.32 -23.80
C GLU A 150 8.96 -15.07 -24.46
N LYS A 151 8.09 -14.11 -24.78
CA LYS A 151 8.49 -12.82 -25.38
C LYS A 151 9.40 -12.01 -24.46
N ILE A 152 9.07 -11.98 -23.16
CA ILE A 152 9.91 -11.32 -22.16
C ILE A 152 11.28 -11.99 -22.10
N PHE A 153 11.31 -13.32 -21.99
CA PHE A 153 12.56 -14.08 -21.92
C PHE A 153 13.46 -13.84 -23.14
N GLU A 154 12.89 -13.79 -24.35
CA GLU A 154 13.63 -13.58 -25.58
C GLU A 154 14.18 -12.15 -25.74
N LYS A 155 13.44 -11.15 -25.27
CA LYS A 155 13.72 -9.74 -25.55
C LYS A 155 14.30 -8.94 -24.39
N ILE A 156 14.32 -9.50 -23.19
CA ILE A 156 14.75 -8.75 -21.99
C ILE A 156 16.21 -8.24 -22.09
N ASN A 157 17.06 -8.99 -22.78
CA ASN A 157 18.46 -8.63 -22.98
C ASN A 157 18.68 -7.39 -23.87
N LEU A 158 17.62 -6.89 -24.55
CA LEU A 158 17.68 -5.63 -25.29
C LEU A 158 18.05 -4.44 -24.40
N PHE A 159 17.75 -4.52 -23.12
CA PHE A 159 18.03 -3.45 -22.15
C PHE A 159 19.42 -3.55 -21.52
N GLU A 160 20.17 -4.66 -21.69
CA GLU A 160 21.51 -4.83 -21.12
C GLU A 160 22.51 -3.72 -21.51
N PRO A 161 22.52 -3.17 -22.76
CA PRO A 161 23.42 -2.08 -23.10
C PRO A 161 23.17 -0.78 -22.32
N TYR A 162 21.98 -0.62 -21.73
CA TYR A 162 21.55 0.59 -21.03
C TYR A 162 21.68 0.41 -19.52
N ASN A 163 22.90 0.56 -18.99
CA ASN A 163 23.25 0.32 -17.58
C ASN A 163 22.43 1.12 -16.55
N ASN A 164 21.76 2.18 -16.97
CA ASN A 164 20.92 3.04 -16.12
C ASN A 164 19.46 2.59 -16.07
N ILE A 165 19.03 1.69 -16.95
CA ILE A 165 17.65 1.18 -16.96
C ILE A 165 17.48 0.12 -15.86
N LYS A 166 16.46 0.32 -15.06
CA LYS A 166 15.96 -0.64 -14.09
C LYS A 166 14.64 -1.21 -14.57
N LEU A 167 14.55 -2.53 -14.60
CA LEU A 167 13.36 -3.22 -15.08
C LEU A 167 12.34 -3.34 -13.95
N LEU A 168 11.10 -2.97 -14.24
CA LEU A 168 9.97 -3.06 -13.35
C LEU A 168 8.92 -3.98 -13.97
N ALA A 169 8.53 -5.02 -13.24
CA ALA A 169 7.46 -5.94 -13.65
C ALA A 169 6.13 -5.43 -13.09
N GLU A 170 5.16 -5.20 -13.97
CA GLU A 170 3.82 -4.76 -13.60
C GLU A 170 2.82 -5.90 -13.58
N LYS A 171 1.76 -5.74 -12.78
CA LYS A 171 0.68 -6.72 -12.66
C LYS A 171 1.16 -8.08 -12.20
N VAL A 172 2.17 -8.09 -11.33
CA VAL A 172 2.64 -9.32 -10.68
C VAL A 172 1.56 -9.81 -9.72
N GLU A 173 1.01 -11.00 -10.00
CA GLU A 173 -0.12 -11.52 -9.22
C GLU A 173 0.25 -12.61 -8.23
N THR A 174 1.38 -13.28 -8.45
CA THR A 174 1.80 -14.42 -7.63
C THR A 174 3.24 -14.31 -7.19
N LEU A 175 3.57 -14.92 -6.07
CA LEU A 175 4.95 -15.00 -5.60
C LEU A 175 5.84 -15.83 -6.55
N GLU A 176 5.25 -16.79 -7.30
CA GLU A 176 5.94 -17.55 -8.33
C GLU A 176 6.37 -16.64 -9.49
N ASP A 177 5.50 -15.73 -9.94
CA ASP A 177 5.84 -14.74 -10.96
C ASP A 177 6.93 -13.79 -10.45
N TYR A 178 6.80 -13.27 -9.22
CA TYR A 178 7.83 -12.45 -8.59
C TYR A 178 9.21 -13.15 -8.62
N GLU A 179 9.30 -14.40 -8.15
CA GLU A 179 10.55 -15.15 -8.12
C GLU A 179 11.07 -15.48 -9.53
N TYR A 180 10.18 -15.70 -10.51
CA TYR A 180 10.55 -15.93 -11.90
C TYR A 180 11.17 -14.68 -12.52
N TYR A 181 10.50 -13.53 -12.45
CA TYR A 181 10.99 -12.28 -13.05
C TYR A 181 12.20 -11.70 -12.31
N LYS A 182 12.30 -11.91 -11.01
CA LYS A 182 13.52 -11.62 -10.26
C LYS A 182 14.75 -12.35 -10.82
N LYS A 183 14.62 -13.62 -11.17
CA LYS A 183 15.69 -14.40 -11.81
C LYS A 183 16.02 -13.93 -13.22
N LEU A 184 15.08 -13.29 -13.92
CA LEU A 184 15.29 -12.68 -15.24
C LEU A 184 15.95 -11.30 -15.18
N GLY A 185 16.23 -10.77 -13.98
CA GLY A 185 16.91 -9.49 -13.81
C GLY A 185 16.00 -8.29 -13.55
N PHE A 186 14.71 -8.51 -13.32
CA PHE A 186 13.83 -7.44 -12.84
C PHE A 186 14.23 -7.03 -11.42
N THR A 187 14.21 -5.73 -11.15
CA THR A 187 14.65 -5.15 -9.87
C THR A 187 13.53 -4.51 -9.10
N TYR A 188 12.41 -4.22 -9.76
CA TYR A 188 11.21 -3.66 -9.15
C TYR A 188 9.97 -4.43 -9.59
N PHE A 189 8.95 -4.44 -8.71
CA PHE A 189 7.74 -5.23 -8.89
C PHE A 189 6.53 -4.45 -8.41
N GLN A 190 5.46 -4.49 -9.19
CA GLN A 190 4.20 -3.87 -8.88
C GLN A 190 3.06 -4.86 -9.11
N GLY A 191 2.13 -4.94 -8.15
CA GLY A 191 1.00 -5.87 -8.18
C GLY A 191 0.71 -6.42 -6.79
N TYR A 192 -0.32 -7.26 -6.70
CA TYR A 192 -0.85 -7.74 -5.42
C TYR A 192 -0.26 -9.08 -4.96
N PHE A 193 0.88 -9.48 -5.51
CA PHE A 193 1.52 -10.77 -5.21
C PHE A 193 1.85 -10.95 -3.72
N TYR A 194 2.15 -9.90 -3.00
CA TYR A 194 2.45 -9.92 -1.56
C TYR A 194 1.20 -9.85 -0.68
N GLU A 195 0.03 -9.51 -1.24
CA GLU A 195 -1.26 -9.47 -0.52
C GLU A 195 -2.11 -10.74 -0.75
N LYS A 196 -1.65 -11.69 -1.57
CA LYS A 196 -2.31 -12.98 -1.75
C LYS A 196 -1.75 -14.01 -0.77
N PRO A 197 -2.61 -14.77 -0.06
CA PRO A 197 -2.16 -15.82 0.84
C PRO A 197 -1.33 -16.84 0.06
N THR A 198 -0.04 -16.87 0.29
CA THR A 198 0.82 -17.90 -0.26
C THR A 198 1.10 -18.90 0.83
N VAL A 199 0.80 -20.17 0.60
CA VAL A 199 1.17 -21.25 1.51
C VAL A 199 2.69 -21.35 1.49
N PHE A 200 3.37 -20.50 2.26
CA PHE A 200 4.77 -20.71 2.58
C PHE A 200 4.84 -22.02 3.35
N THR A 201 5.38 -23.05 2.73
CA THR A 201 5.65 -24.32 3.38
C THR A 201 6.35 -24.07 4.71
N GLN A 202 5.60 -24.26 5.81
CA GLN A 202 6.09 -24.44 7.19
C GLN A 202 6.50 -23.19 8.03
N LYS A 203 5.77 -22.08 8.01
CA LYS A 203 5.66 -21.36 9.30
C LYS A 203 4.41 -21.90 10.02
N LYS A 204 4.60 -22.80 10.98
CA LYS A 204 3.53 -23.13 11.91
C LYS A 204 3.14 -21.84 12.61
N PHE A 205 1.84 -21.54 12.63
CA PHE A 205 1.26 -20.48 13.43
C PHE A 205 1.81 -20.57 14.85
N ASP A 206 2.59 -19.58 15.28
CA ASP A 206 3.17 -19.57 16.62
C ASP A 206 2.02 -19.44 17.64
N PRO A 207 1.92 -20.33 18.62
CA PRO A 207 0.92 -20.23 19.68
C PRO A 207 0.87 -18.87 20.37
N SER A 208 1.98 -18.12 20.40
CA SER A 208 2.05 -16.78 20.99
C SER A 208 1.22 -15.76 20.21
N HIS A 209 1.14 -15.85 18.88
CA HIS A 209 0.30 -14.96 18.08
C HIS A 209 -1.19 -15.14 18.41
N ARG A 210 -1.62 -16.37 18.67
CA ARG A 210 -2.99 -16.64 19.10
C ARG A 210 -3.32 -15.98 20.43
N VAL A 211 -2.39 -16.04 21.40
CA VAL A 211 -2.55 -15.36 22.70
C VAL A 211 -2.72 -13.86 22.50
N LEU A 212 -1.97 -13.25 21.58
CA LEU A 212 -2.09 -11.81 21.27
C LEU A 212 -3.45 -11.45 20.70
N LEU A 213 -3.99 -12.26 19.78
CA LEU A 213 -5.35 -12.06 19.25
C LEU A 213 -6.40 -12.19 20.34
N GLU A 214 -6.27 -13.16 21.24
CA GLU A 214 -7.16 -13.31 22.41
C GLU A 214 -7.08 -12.09 23.33
N VAL A 215 -5.89 -11.51 23.55
CA VAL A 215 -5.72 -10.28 24.35
C VAL A 215 -6.38 -9.08 23.68
N ILE A 216 -6.29 -8.93 22.35
CA ILE A 216 -7.00 -7.89 21.61
C ILE A 216 -8.52 -8.02 21.81
N ALA A 217 -9.06 -9.21 21.66
CA ALA A 217 -10.49 -9.47 21.87
C ALA A 217 -10.94 -9.16 23.32
N LEU A 218 -10.11 -9.46 24.32
CA LEU A 218 -10.38 -9.10 25.72
C LEU A 218 -10.34 -7.57 25.94
N ILE A 219 -9.43 -6.86 25.27
CA ILE A 219 -9.38 -5.38 25.33
C ILE A 219 -10.68 -4.80 24.77
N ASP A 220 -11.14 -5.29 23.63
CA ASP A 220 -12.38 -4.81 22.98
C ASP A 220 -13.64 -5.15 23.79
N ALA A 221 -13.63 -6.30 24.47
CA ALA A 221 -14.68 -6.68 25.41
C ALA A 221 -14.64 -5.90 26.75
N ASN A 222 -13.73 -4.95 26.92
CA ASN A 222 -13.49 -4.23 28.19
C ASN A 222 -13.23 -5.17 29.39
N ALA A 223 -12.63 -6.33 29.15
CA ALA A 223 -12.27 -7.28 30.20
C ALA A 223 -11.39 -6.67 31.28
N ASP A 224 -11.34 -7.26 32.48
CA ASP A 224 -10.51 -6.76 33.57
C ASP A 224 -9.01 -6.85 33.18
N ILE A 225 -8.22 -5.87 33.63
CA ILE A 225 -6.77 -5.83 33.39
C ILE A 225 -6.06 -7.08 33.92
N LYS A 226 -6.66 -7.74 34.92
CA LYS A 226 -6.18 -8.99 35.48
C LYS A 226 -6.30 -10.15 34.47
N GLU A 227 -7.38 -10.19 33.69
CA GLU A 227 -7.57 -11.20 32.65
C GLU A 227 -6.56 -11.02 31.52
N LEU A 228 -6.27 -9.77 31.15
CA LEU A 228 -5.24 -9.43 30.16
C LEU A 228 -3.86 -9.88 30.67
N GLU A 229 -3.53 -9.60 31.95
CA GLU A 229 -2.29 -10.02 32.58
C GLU A 229 -2.12 -11.53 32.56
N GLU A 230 -3.15 -12.29 32.98
CA GLU A 230 -3.14 -13.75 32.99
C GLU A 230 -2.86 -14.35 31.61
N LYS A 231 -3.40 -13.76 30.56
CA LYS A 231 -3.12 -14.18 29.16
C LYS A 231 -1.69 -13.89 28.74
N LEU A 232 -1.20 -12.67 28.99
CA LEU A 232 0.16 -12.25 28.59
C LEU A 232 1.25 -13.00 29.37
N LEU A 233 1.01 -13.43 30.62
CA LEU A 233 1.95 -14.21 31.41
C LEU A 233 2.35 -15.53 30.73
N ASN A 234 1.53 -16.06 29.83
CA ASN A 234 1.89 -17.26 29.05
C ASN A 234 2.91 -16.97 27.91
N CYS A 235 3.28 -15.71 27.70
CA CYS A 235 4.20 -15.29 26.64
C CYS A 235 5.32 -14.38 27.19
N PRO A 236 6.33 -14.93 27.93
CA PRO A 236 7.35 -14.12 28.59
C PRO A 236 8.14 -13.18 27.67
N HIS A 237 8.39 -13.58 26.42
CA HIS A 237 9.08 -12.75 25.42
C HIS A 237 8.28 -11.49 25.07
N LEU A 238 6.95 -11.59 25.03
CA LEU A 238 6.07 -10.44 24.80
C LEU A 238 6.14 -9.45 25.96
N ILE A 239 6.21 -9.94 27.18
CA ILE A 239 6.32 -9.08 28.36
C ILE A 239 7.61 -8.27 28.29
N MET A 240 8.73 -8.90 27.90
CA MET A 240 10.01 -8.20 27.76
C MET A 240 9.96 -7.12 26.68
N ASN A 241 9.31 -7.40 25.55
CA ASN A 241 9.16 -6.42 24.47
C ASN A 241 8.21 -5.28 24.88
N LEU A 242 7.11 -5.57 25.55
CA LEU A 242 6.21 -4.56 26.10
C LEU A 242 6.92 -3.63 27.08
N LEU A 243 7.71 -4.20 27.99
CA LEU A 243 8.48 -3.39 28.97
C LEU A 243 9.54 -2.53 28.29
N LYS A 244 10.22 -3.03 27.24
CA LYS A 244 11.14 -2.23 26.44
C LYS A 244 10.42 -1.07 25.74
N TYR A 245 9.26 -1.32 25.14
CA TYR A 245 8.46 -0.32 24.48
C TYR A 245 8.03 0.80 25.43
N ILE A 246 7.50 0.45 26.61
CA ILE A 246 7.07 1.44 27.61
C ILE A 246 8.26 2.25 28.16
N ASN A 247 9.43 1.64 28.25
CA ASN A 247 10.65 2.32 28.69
C ASN A 247 11.36 3.09 27.58
N SER A 248 10.83 3.08 26.35
CA SER A 248 11.38 3.90 25.27
C SER A 248 11.18 5.40 25.56
N VAL A 249 12.08 6.23 25.02
CA VAL A 249 12.14 7.68 25.30
C VAL A 249 10.84 8.40 24.90
N GLU A 250 10.11 7.86 23.92
CA GLU A 250 8.89 8.46 23.35
C GLU A 250 7.69 8.42 24.27
N ILE A 251 7.54 7.37 25.09
CA ILE A 251 6.42 7.27 26.06
C ILE A 251 6.68 8.12 27.31
N GLY A 252 7.95 8.47 27.55
CA GLY A 252 8.33 9.46 28.56
C GLY A 252 7.92 9.10 30.00
N VAL A 253 7.64 7.82 30.28
CA VAL A 253 7.31 7.35 31.64
C VAL A 253 8.53 7.49 32.52
N ARG A 254 8.47 8.36 33.51
CA ARG A 254 9.56 8.62 34.48
C ARG A 254 9.49 7.75 35.72
N GLU A 255 8.43 6.95 35.86
CA GLU A 255 8.22 6.07 36.99
C GLU A 255 8.79 4.67 36.74
N SER A 256 9.35 4.04 37.78
CA SER A 256 9.82 2.67 37.70
C SER A 256 8.64 1.71 37.57
N ILE A 257 8.64 0.86 36.53
CA ILE A 257 7.60 -0.15 36.35
C ILE A 257 7.76 -1.27 37.37
N SER A 258 6.76 -1.44 38.21
CA SER A 258 6.80 -2.42 39.32
C SER A 258 6.14 -3.76 39.01
N SER A 259 5.31 -3.82 37.92
CA SER A 259 4.59 -5.03 37.52
C SER A 259 4.07 -4.90 36.08
N LEU A 260 3.74 -6.05 35.44
CA LEU A 260 3.10 -6.10 34.16
C LEU A 260 1.76 -5.32 34.17
N ARG A 261 0.98 -5.47 35.23
CA ARG A 261 -0.27 -4.73 35.42
C ARG A 261 -0.05 -3.22 35.51
N HIS A 262 1.00 -2.79 36.19
CA HIS A 262 1.39 -1.37 36.25
C HIS A 262 1.79 -0.87 34.86
N ALA A 263 2.58 -1.64 34.11
CA ALA A 263 2.95 -1.33 32.75
C ALA A 263 1.72 -1.13 31.83
N MET A 264 0.78 -2.08 31.87
CA MET A 264 -0.46 -2.01 31.10
C MET A 264 -1.36 -0.83 31.51
N ALA A 265 -1.42 -0.53 32.81
CA ALA A 265 -2.20 0.62 33.31
C ALA A 265 -1.60 1.96 32.88
N LEU A 266 -0.27 2.09 32.85
CA LEU A 266 0.43 3.28 32.37
C LEU A 266 0.23 3.49 30.87
N LEU A 267 0.30 2.43 30.09
CA LEU A 267 0.14 2.48 28.64
C LEU A 267 -1.32 2.76 28.25
N GLY A 268 -2.26 2.23 29.00
CA GLY A 268 -3.68 2.26 28.69
C GLY A 268 -4.07 1.20 27.64
N ARG A 269 -5.38 0.89 27.60
CA ARG A 269 -5.92 -0.20 26.75
C ARG A 269 -5.70 0.03 25.27
N GLN A 270 -5.93 1.24 24.81
CA GLN A 270 -5.81 1.56 23.38
C GLN A 270 -4.36 1.45 22.89
N SER A 271 -3.41 2.02 23.61
CA SER A 271 -2.00 1.93 23.26
C SER A 271 -1.46 0.49 23.40
N LEU A 272 -1.96 -0.28 24.37
CA LEU A 272 -1.65 -1.70 24.50
C LEU A 272 -2.13 -2.48 23.26
N LYS A 273 -3.36 -2.24 22.81
CA LYS A 273 -3.91 -2.84 21.60
C LYS A 273 -3.06 -2.50 20.38
N GLN A 274 -2.74 -1.22 20.18
CA GLN A 274 -1.88 -0.77 19.10
C GLN A 274 -0.52 -1.46 19.13
N TRP A 275 0.13 -1.50 20.31
CA TRP A 275 1.41 -2.18 20.47
C TRP A 275 1.34 -3.68 20.12
N ILE A 276 0.29 -4.39 20.57
CA ILE A 276 0.09 -5.81 20.26
C ILE A 276 -0.03 -6.03 18.76
N LEU A 277 -0.79 -5.19 18.07
CA LEU A 277 -0.98 -5.26 16.63
C LEU A 277 0.33 -5.02 15.87
N LEU A 278 1.11 -4.02 16.30
CA LEU A 278 2.43 -3.73 15.77
C LEU A 278 3.37 -4.92 15.94
N PHE A 279 3.37 -5.50 17.14
CA PHE A 279 4.21 -6.67 17.45
C PHE A 279 3.84 -7.86 16.57
N LEU A 280 2.54 -8.13 16.35
CA LEU A 280 2.07 -9.18 15.46
C LEU A 280 2.61 -8.99 14.04
N TYR A 281 2.57 -7.77 13.52
CA TYR A 281 3.12 -7.49 12.19
C TYR A 281 4.64 -7.63 12.13
N ALA A 282 5.37 -7.14 13.12
CA ALA A 282 6.82 -7.22 13.15
C ALA A 282 7.35 -8.66 13.27
N ASP A 283 6.65 -9.53 14.00
CA ASP A 283 7.10 -10.90 14.28
C ASP A 283 6.61 -11.92 13.24
N ALA A 284 5.42 -11.73 12.67
CA ALA A 284 4.79 -12.68 11.76
C ALA A 284 5.25 -12.54 10.30
N THR A 285 5.45 -11.32 9.83
CA THR A 285 6.05 -11.11 8.52
C THR A 285 7.54 -11.41 8.65
N GLY A 286 8.09 -12.37 7.95
CA GLY A 286 9.55 -12.44 7.77
C GLY A 286 10.05 -11.08 7.23
N PRO A 287 11.36 -10.85 7.14
CA PRO A 287 11.92 -9.54 6.74
C PRO A 287 11.44 -9.07 5.35
N MET A 288 10.88 -9.97 4.54
CA MET A 288 10.44 -9.66 3.19
C MET A 288 8.96 -9.26 3.18
N PHE A 289 8.63 -8.16 2.54
CA PHE A 289 7.29 -7.57 2.41
C PHE A 289 6.62 -7.08 3.71
N ALA A 290 7.37 -6.99 4.82
CA ALA A 290 6.79 -6.50 6.09
C ALA A 290 6.26 -5.07 5.98
N GLU A 291 7.03 -4.17 5.36
CA GLU A 291 6.65 -2.76 5.18
C GLU A 291 5.36 -2.61 4.35
N PRO A 292 5.25 -3.16 3.12
CA PRO A 292 4.03 -2.99 2.33
C PRO A 292 2.80 -3.64 2.98
N ILE A 293 2.90 -4.83 3.55
CA ILE A 293 1.78 -5.50 4.22
C ILE A 293 1.28 -4.68 5.41
N LEU A 294 2.19 -4.15 6.22
CA LEU A 294 1.83 -3.31 7.37
C LEU A 294 1.16 -2.01 6.93
N LEU A 295 1.71 -1.33 5.92
CA LEU A 295 1.13 -0.09 5.42
C LEU A 295 -0.27 -0.30 4.80
N SER A 296 -0.48 -1.39 4.04
CA SER A 296 -1.82 -1.77 3.56
C SER A 296 -2.78 -2.04 4.72
N ALA A 297 -2.36 -2.79 5.73
CA ALA A 297 -3.21 -3.07 6.89
C ALA A 297 -3.58 -1.80 7.68
N LEU A 298 -2.63 -0.89 7.89
CA LEU A 298 -2.86 0.40 8.54
C LEU A 298 -3.81 1.29 7.71
N PHE A 299 -3.63 1.32 6.39
CA PHE A 299 -4.52 2.03 5.49
C PHE A 299 -5.95 1.47 5.59
N ARG A 300 -6.12 0.13 5.48
CA ARG A 300 -7.42 -0.53 5.58
C ARG A 300 -8.09 -0.22 6.92
N ALA A 301 -7.35 -0.33 8.02
CA ALA A 301 -7.86 -0.03 9.36
C ALA A 301 -8.40 1.39 9.47
N LYS A 302 -7.61 2.37 9.03
CA LYS A 302 -7.98 3.78 9.14
C LYS A 302 -9.13 4.15 8.21
N MET A 303 -9.11 3.64 6.98
CA MET A 303 -10.16 3.87 5.99
C MET A 303 -11.50 3.29 6.47
N MET A 304 -11.52 2.06 6.98
CA MET A 304 -12.72 1.45 7.54
C MET A 304 -13.26 2.21 8.76
N SER A 305 -12.39 2.70 9.64
CA SER A 305 -12.77 3.55 10.76
C SER A 305 -13.47 4.84 10.30
N TYR A 306 -12.97 5.50 9.25
CA TYR A 306 -13.61 6.67 8.68
C TYR A 306 -14.95 6.35 8.01
N LEU A 307 -15.03 5.25 7.26
CA LEU A 307 -16.28 4.76 6.65
C LEU A 307 -17.34 4.51 7.73
N ALA A 308 -16.96 3.90 8.85
CA ALA A 308 -17.86 3.68 9.98
C ALA A 308 -18.35 5.00 10.58
N THR A 309 -17.49 5.99 10.76
CA THR A 309 -17.88 7.32 11.26
C THR A 309 -18.98 7.97 10.43
N CYS A 310 -18.94 7.79 9.12
CA CYS A 310 -19.93 8.35 8.19
C CYS A 310 -21.20 7.50 8.04
N THR A 311 -21.14 6.21 8.42
CA THR A 311 -22.25 5.28 8.18
C THR A 311 -22.90 4.77 9.45
N VAL A 312 -22.12 4.24 10.40
CA VAL A 312 -22.56 3.71 11.71
C VAL A 312 -21.45 3.97 12.71
N SER A 313 -21.45 5.16 13.30
CA SER A 313 -20.37 5.61 14.20
C SER A 313 -20.12 4.70 15.41
N SER A 314 -21.14 3.93 15.85
CA SER A 314 -20.99 2.96 16.94
C SER A 314 -20.12 1.75 16.58
N MET A 315 -19.77 1.53 15.31
CA MET A 315 -18.95 0.41 14.82
C MET A 315 -17.53 0.86 14.43
N GLN A 316 -17.08 2.02 14.89
CA GLN A 316 -15.79 2.58 14.46
C GLN A 316 -14.61 1.72 14.89
N ASP A 317 -14.64 1.20 16.12
CA ASP A 317 -13.56 0.35 16.66
C ASP A 317 -13.54 -1.03 16.00
N GLU A 318 -14.72 -1.63 15.78
CA GLU A 318 -14.85 -2.92 15.06
C GLU A 318 -14.40 -2.77 13.61
N ALA A 319 -14.75 -1.66 12.95
CA ALA A 319 -14.31 -1.38 11.59
C ALA A 319 -12.78 -1.24 11.51
N PHE A 320 -12.17 -0.47 12.42
CA PHE A 320 -10.72 -0.36 12.50
C PHE A 320 -10.05 -1.73 12.67
N LEU A 321 -10.54 -2.54 13.63
CA LEU A 321 -10.01 -3.86 13.90
C LEU A 321 -10.15 -4.80 12.68
N THR A 322 -11.32 -4.79 12.02
CA THR A 322 -11.57 -5.59 10.82
C THR A 322 -10.57 -5.26 9.71
N GLY A 323 -10.35 -3.97 9.43
CA GLY A 323 -9.38 -3.53 8.43
C GLY A 323 -7.96 -3.99 8.77
N LEU A 324 -7.57 -3.86 10.02
CA LEU A 324 -6.24 -4.24 10.48
C LEU A 324 -5.98 -5.75 10.40
N ILE A 325 -6.96 -6.58 10.77
CA ILE A 325 -6.83 -8.05 10.71
C ILE A 325 -6.95 -8.59 9.27
N SER A 326 -7.43 -7.80 8.33
CA SER A 326 -7.83 -8.25 6.98
C SER A 326 -6.71 -8.88 6.14
N LEU A 327 -5.44 -8.74 6.54
CA LEU A 327 -4.25 -9.33 5.90
C LEU A 327 -3.56 -10.39 6.77
N PHE A 328 -4.20 -10.89 7.81
CA PHE A 328 -3.59 -11.90 8.68
C PHE A 328 -3.43 -13.26 8.00
N ASP A 329 -4.30 -13.62 7.07
CA ASP A 329 -4.15 -14.81 6.22
C ASP A 329 -2.86 -14.75 5.38
N VAL A 330 -2.56 -13.59 4.83
CA VAL A 330 -1.31 -13.32 4.11
C VAL A 330 -0.11 -13.38 5.05
N MET A 331 -0.22 -12.69 6.17
CA MET A 331 0.86 -12.56 7.16
C MET A 331 1.26 -13.91 7.76
N PHE A 332 0.28 -14.76 8.05
CA PHE A 332 0.51 -16.07 8.65
C PHE A 332 0.59 -17.22 7.64
N GLY A 333 0.34 -16.96 6.35
CA GLY A 333 0.35 -17.97 5.29
C GLY A 333 -0.68 -19.09 5.51
N SER A 334 -1.81 -18.76 6.12
CA SER A 334 -2.89 -19.71 6.45
C SER A 334 -4.25 -19.08 6.16
N PRO A 335 -5.26 -19.87 5.78
CA PRO A 335 -6.61 -19.34 5.55
C PRO A 335 -7.15 -18.57 6.76
N MET A 336 -7.88 -17.48 6.53
CA MET A 336 -8.40 -16.59 7.59
C MET A 336 -9.18 -17.33 8.66
N ASN A 337 -9.99 -18.30 8.29
CA ASN A 337 -10.77 -19.13 9.23
C ASN A 337 -9.87 -19.98 10.17
N GLU A 338 -8.71 -20.42 9.71
CA GLU A 338 -7.72 -21.14 10.53
C GLU A 338 -6.97 -20.18 11.46
N VAL A 339 -6.57 -19.02 10.95
CA VAL A 339 -5.88 -17.98 11.72
C VAL A 339 -6.75 -17.51 12.88
N LEU A 340 -8.04 -17.30 12.63
CA LEU A 340 -9.00 -16.81 13.62
C LEU A 340 -9.63 -17.94 14.47
N ALA A 341 -9.29 -19.21 14.22
CA ALA A 341 -9.87 -20.34 14.95
C ALA A 341 -9.60 -20.24 16.47
N GLY A 342 -10.69 -20.09 17.25
CA GLY A 342 -10.65 -19.96 18.71
C GLY A 342 -10.25 -18.58 19.22
N VAL A 343 -10.18 -17.57 18.35
CA VAL A 343 -10.15 -16.16 18.75
C VAL A 343 -11.60 -15.71 18.97
N ASN A 344 -11.85 -15.11 20.15
CA ASN A 344 -13.20 -14.65 20.50
C ASN A 344 -13.39 -13.22 19.96
N LEU A 345 -13.69 -13.10 18.68
CA LEU A 345 -14.07 -11.84 18.02
C LEU A 345 -15.59 -11.75 17.88
N ASP A 346 -16.10 -10.54 17.74
CA ASP A 346 -17.50 -10.29 17.43
C ASP A 346 -17.90 -11.00 16.11
N GLU A 347 -19.11 -11.53 16.05
CA GLU A 347 -19.62 -12.27 14.89
C GLU A 347 -19.62 -11.41 13.62
N SER A 348 -19.87 -10.10 13.76
CA SER A 348 -19.85 -9.15 12.65
C SER A 348 -18.44 -8.99 12.05
N ILE A 349 -17.39 -9.03 12.88
CA ILE A 349 -16.01 -8.99 12.43
C ILE A 349 -15.63 -10.30 11.74
N LEU A 350 -15.99 -11.45 12.33
CA LEU A 350 -15.71 -12.76 11.74
C LEU A 350 -16.36 -12.92 10.38
N SER A 351 -17.67 -12.60 10.27
CA SER A 351 -18.41 -12.65 9.01
C SER A 351 -17.80 -11.72 7.96
N ALA A 352 -17.37 -10.51 8.35
CA ALA A 352 -16.73 -9.58 7.44
C ALA A 352 -15.37 -10.09 6.93
N LEU A 353 -14.56 -10.70 7.80
CA LEU A 353 -13.23 -11.19 7.43
C LEU A 353 -13.29 -12.48 6.59
N ILE A 354 -14.17 -13.41 6.93
CA ILE A 354 -14.24 -14.74 6.30
C ILE A 354 -15.13 -14.70 5.05
N ASP A 355 -16.36 -14.18 5.20
CA ASP A 355 -17.42 -14.28 4.16
C ASP A 355 -17.60 -12.98 3.37
N LYS A 356 -16.95 -11.86 3.80
CA LYS A 356 -17.17 -10.51 3.26
C LYS A 356 -18.62 -10.03 3.39
N GLU A 357 -19.34 -10.53 4.38
CA GLU A 357 -20.74 -10.23 4.62
C GLU A 357 -20.97 -9.16 5.70
N GLY A 358 -22.20 -8.66 5.75
CA GLY A 358 -22.60 -7.61 6.68
C GLY A 358 -22.03 -6.23 6.32
N ARG A 359 -22.27 -5.25 7.19
CA ARG A 359 -21.86 -3.87 6.94
C ARG A 359 -20.34 -3.68 6.97
N LEU A 360 -19.66 -4.36 7.88
CA LEU A 360 -18.20 -4.37 7.91
C LEU A 360 -17.61 -5.06 6.68
N GLY A 361 -18.25 -6.15 6.18
CA GLY A 361 -17.84 -6.82 4.94
C GLY A 361 -18.00 -5.94 3.71
N ASP A 362 -19.08 -5.13 3.63
CA ASP A 362 -19.26 -4.16 2.55
C ASP A 362 -18.18 -3.03 2.60
N MET A 363 -17.85 -2.54 3.80
CA MET A 363 -16.79 -1.56 3.98
C MET A 363 -15.43 -2.15 3.59
N LEU A 364 -15.12 -3.35 4.04
CA LEU A 364 -13.86 -4.04 3.71
C LEU A 364 -13.75 -4.29 2.20
N THR A 365 -14.83 -4.73 1.57
CA THR A 365 -14.87 -4.93 0.11
C THR A 365 -14.64 -3.60 -0.63
N LEU A 366 -15.23 -2.50 -0.16
CA LEU A 366 -14.99 -1.17 -0.74
C LEU A 366 -13.50 -0.79 -0.65
N VAL A 367 -12.88 -0.97 0.52
CA VAL A 367 -11.48 -0.60 0.73
C VAL A 367 -10.54 -1.45 -0.14
N ILE A 368 -10.74 -2.77 -0.19
CA ILE A 368 -9.98 -3.67 -1.08
C ILE A 368 -10.18 -3.26 -2.54
N SER A 369 -11.42 -2.93 -2.95
CA SER A 369 -11.70 -2.51 -4.32
C SER A 369 -11.01 -1.20 -4.70
N ILE A 370 -10.78 -0.30 -3.74
CA ILE A 370 -9.99 0.92 -3.95
C ILE A 370 -8.52 0.56 -4.22
N GLU A 371 -7.95 -0.34 -3.44
CA GLU A 371 -6.58 -0.81 -3.63
C GLU A 371 -6.41 -1.54 -4.97
N GLU A 372 -7.38 -2.38 -5.34
CA GLU A 372 -7.40 -3.17 -6.60
C GLU A 372 -7.89 -2.37 -7.82
N GLU A 373 -8.29 -1.12 -7.64
CA GLU A 373 -8.89 -0.27 -8.70
C GLU A 373 -10.11 -0.90 -9.39
N ASN A 374 -10.86 -1.69 -8.65
CA ASN A 374 -12.07 -2.30 -9.15
C ASN A 374 -13.26 -1.33 -9.09
N PHE A 375 -13.36 -0.47 -10.11
CA PHE A 375 -14.35 0.62 -10.15
C PHE A 375 -15.79 0.16 -10.10
N PHE A 376 -16.09 -1.01 -10.66
CA PHE A 376 -17.44 -1.56 -10.60
C PHE A 376 -17.87 -1.83 -9.14
N ASN A 377 -17.01 -2.49 -8.39
CA ASN A 377 -17.26 -2.76 -6.98
C ASN A 377 -17.25 -1.48 -6.14
N ILE A 378 -16.36 -0.53 -6.44
CA ILE A 378 -16.31 0.76 -5.73
C ILE A 378 -17.67 1.46 -5.84
N GLN A 379 -18.21 1.61 -7.05
CA GLN A 379 -19.48 2.30 -7.27
C GLN A 379 -20.68 1.57 -6.60
N GLU A 380 -20.72 0.23 -6.70
CA GLU A 380 -21.73 -0.58 -6.02
C GLU A 380 -21.71 -0.36 -4.52
N LYS A 381 -20.53 -0.48 -3.90
CA LYS A 381 -20.37 -0.41 -2.45
C LYS A 381 -20.57 1.02 -1.93
N MET A 382 -20.11 2.04 -2.66
CA MET A 382 -20.40 3.44 -2.33
C MET A 382 -21.91 3.69 -2.26
N THR A 383 -22.67 3.23 -3.27
CA THR A 383 -24.11 3.35 -3.31
C THR A 383 -24.77 2.64 -2.13
N LYS A 384 -24.35 1.40 -1.84
CA LYS A 384 -24.88 0.59 -0.73
C LYS A 384 -24.60 1.20 0.64
N LEU A 385 -23.42 1.82 0.82
CA LEU A 385 -23.02 2.45 2.07
C LEU A 385 -23.50 3.90 2.20
N GLY A 386 -23.99 4.52 1.12
CA GLY A 386 -24.42 5.92 1.09
C GLY A 386 -23.26 6.91 1.21
N ILE A 387 -22.10 6.57 0.64
CA ILE A 387 -20.89 7.40 0.65
C ILE A 387 -20.80 8.12 -0.70
N ASP A 388 -20.57 9.42 -0.67
CA ASP A 388 -20.28 10.20 -1.87
C ASP A 388 -18.78 10.19 -2.19
N GLU A 389 -18.47 10.49 -3.45
CA GLU A 389 -17.13 10.43 -4.01
C GLU A 389 -16.16 11.40 -3.30
N ASP A 390 -16.61 12.60 -2.96
CA ASP A 390 -15.80 13.60 -2.28
C ASP A 390 -15.33 13.12 -0.92
N LYS A 391 -16.25 12.54 -0.15
CA LYS A 391 -15.94 11.99 1.16
C LYS A 391 -15.01 10.80 1.05
N LEU A 392 -15.24 9.90 0.08
CA LEU A 392 -14.38 8.74 -0.13
C LEU A 392 -12.94 9.16 -0.39
N ASN A 393 -12.74 10.14 -1.27
CA ASN A 393 -11.43 10.68 -1.62
C ASN A 393 -10.71 11.33 -0.42
N ALA A 394 -11.44 12.14 0.34
CA ALA A 394 -10.89 12.76 1.53
C ALA A 394 -10.44 11.71 2.57
N MET A 395 -11.29 10.70 2.82
CA MET A 395 -10.99 9.61 3.74
C MET A 395 -9.77 8.79 3.27
N ALA A 396 -9.69 8.45 1.98
CA ALA A 396 -8.56 7.71 1.43
C ALA A 396 -7.24 8.49 1.58
N THR A 397 -7.25 9.78 1.24
CA THR A 397 -6.07 10.64 1.38
C THR A 397 -5.62 10.76 2.85
N GLU A 398 -6.55 10.98 3.76
CA GLU A 398 -6.23 11.05 5.19
C GLU A 398 -5.75 9.71 5.76
N SER A 399 -6.30 8.59 5.25
CA SER A 399 -5.88 7.24 5.67
C SER A 399 -4.46 6.93 5.20
N TYR A 400 -4.09 7.32 3.98
CA TYR A 400 -2.71 7.20 3.49
C TYR A 400 -1.73 8.06 4.29
N ASN A 401 -2.09 9.31 4.58
CA ASN A 401 -1.25 10.19 5.39
C ASN A 401 -1.03 9.60 6.78
N TRP A 402 -2.12 9.19 7.44
CA TRP A 402 -2.05 8.60 8.77
C TRP A 402 -1.21 7.31 8.80
N SER A 403 -1.36 6.42 7.81
CA SER A 403 -0.60 5.17 7.76
C SER A 403 0.90 5.42 7.57
N ASN A 404 1.28 6.42 6.77
CA ASN A 404 2.68 6.80 6.58
C ASN A 404 3.26 7.44 7.85
N ASP A 405 2.56 8.43 8.43
CA ASP A 405 3.00 9.11 9.66
C ASP A 405 3.17 8.08 10.78
N PHE A 406 2.20 7.17 10.93
CA PHE A 406 2.24 6.12 11.93
C PHE A 406 3.42 5.13 11.70
N TYR A 407 3.68 4.76 10.45
CA TYR A 407 4.81 3.89 10.11
C TYR A 407 6.15 4.58 10.37
N GLU A 408 6.30 5.85 9.96
CA GLU A 408 7.52 6.63 10.20
C GLU A 408 7.80 6.83 11.70
N GLU A 409 6.77 7.08 12.51
CA GLU A 409 6.94 7.29 13.96
C GLU A 409 7.34 6.02 14.74
N HIS A 410 6.93 4.83 14.25
CA HIS A 410 7.05 3.61 15.05
C HIS A 410 7.97 2.53 14.45
N PHE A 411 8.29 2.61 13.15
CA PHE A 411 9.01 1.54 12.43
C PHE A 411 10.16 2.03 11.53
N ALA A 412 10.21 3.29 11.13
CA ALA A 412 11.34 3.81 10.37
C ALA A 412 12.56 3.94 11.30
N GLU A 413 13.64 3.20 10.95
CA GLU A 413 14.94 3.33 11.60
C GLU A 413 15.63 4.67 11.31
#